data_0cbd11c6194d2dea3f5d4dc3bd557434
#
_entry.id   0cbd11c6194d2dea3f5d4dc3bd557434
#
_cell.length_a   1.000
_cell.length_b   1.000
_cell.length_c   1.000
_cell.angle_alpha   90.00
_cell.angle_beta   90.00
_cell.angle_gamma   90.00
#
_symmetry.space_group_name_H-M   'P 1'
#
loop_
_entity.id
_entity.type
_entity.pdbx_description
1 polymer ?
#
loop_
_entity_poly.entity_id
_entity_poly.type
_entity_poly.pdbx_seq_one_letter_code
_entity_poly.pdbx_strand_id
1 'polypeptide(L)'
;MLRLRDIMSRDLVTLSPDLTLRDAMDVLISQHITGAPVVTNRKVVGVISLTDLVEFAAGTPGVPTERPDLSDMDDWENPGDLPTDDEPPSAFFAELWDDAGADVAERFASTEGPEWNVLEEHTVGEAMNRKVAALPPDAPVDHAASVMRRAGIHRVLVMESNDLVGVVTTSDIADAVADHRLTSRVYVFGAPAKERGT
;
A
#
# COMPACT_ATOMS: atom_id res chain seq x y z
N MET A 1 5.74 31.82 0.35
CA MET A 1 5.17 30.66 -0.34
C MET A 1 5.87 29.43 0.22
N LEU A 2 5.12 28.44 0.73
CA LEU A 2 5.68 27.25 1.39
C LEU A 2 6.37 26.35 0.33
N ARG A 3 7.54 25.84 0.64
CA ARG A 3 8.36 25.00 -0.25
C ARG A 3 8.43 23.58 0.26
N LEU A 4 8.79 22.63 -0.59
CA LEU A 4 8.84 21.21 -0.23
C LEU A 4 9.82 20.95 0.92
N ARG A 5 10.97 21.61 0.95
CA ARG A 5 11.94 21.51 2.05
C ARG A 5 11.38 21.87 3.43
N ASP A 6 10.28 22.64 3.47
CA ASP A 6 9.66 23.12 4.72
C ASP A 6 8.70 22.09 5.32
N ILE A 7 8.26 21.11 4.51
CA ILE A 7 7.27 20.08 4.89
C ILE A 7 7.72 18.66 4.63
N MET A 8 8.81 18.44 3.88
CA MET A 8 9.29 17.11 3.52
C MET A 8 9.76 16.32 4.74
N SER A 9 9.47 15.03 4.76
CA SER A 9 10.11 14.07 5.64
C SER A 9 11.51 13.79 5.16
N ARG A 10 12.50 13.87 6.07
CA ARG A 10 13.92 13.60 5.80
C ARG A 10 14.40 12.27 6.33
N ASP A 11 13.68 11.72 7.28
CA ASP A 11 13.89 10.37 7.79
C ASP A 11 13.29 9.37 6.80
N LEU A 12 14.12 8.92 5.88
CA LEU A 12 13.68 8.19 4.70
C LEU A 12 13.88 6.69 4.89
N VAL A 13 12.78 5.96 4.91
CA VAL A 13 12.80 4.51 4.74
C VAL A 13 12.93 4.22 3.24
N THR A 14 13.97 3.48 2.86
CA THR A 14 14.23 3.06 1.48
C THR A 14 14.31 1.54 1.40
N LEU A 15 13.91 0.97 0.27
CA LEU A 15 13.93 -0.47 0.03
C LEU A 15 14.95 -0.83 -1.05
N SER A 16 15.52 -2.03 -0.98
CA SER A 16 16.30 -2.61 -2.08
C SER A 16 15.38 -3.25 -3.12
N PRO A 17 15.70 -3.19 -4.42
CA PRO A 17 14.95 -3.93 -5.43
C PRO A 17 15.04 -5.45 -5.27
N ASP A 18 16.06 -5.96 -4.57
CA ASP A 18 16.28 -7.38 -4.34
C ASP A 18 15.50 -7.94 -3.14
N LEU A 19 14.81 -7.07 -2.39
CA LEU A 19 13.98 -7.47 -1.25
C LEU A 19 12.76 -8.23 -1.75
N THR A 20 12.30 -9.25 -1.01
CA THR A 20 11.04 -9.93 -1.31
C THR A 20 9.86 -8.97 -1.11
N LEU A 21 8.74 -9.24 -1.77
CA LEU A 21 7.52 -8.44 -1.56
C LEU A 21 6.99 -8.59 -0.12
N ARG A 22 7.21 -9.75 0.50
CA ARG A 22 6.89 -10.02 1.90
C ARG A 22 7.67 -9.08 2.83
N ASP A 23 8.99 -9.08 2.71
CA ASP A 23 9.85 -8.24 3.54
C ASP A 23 9.54 -6.75 3.34
N ALA A 24 9.30 -6.35 2.09
CA ALA A 24 8.90 -4.98 1.77
C ALA A 24 7.58 -4.59 2.47
N MET A 25 6.58 -5.47 2.44
CA MET A 25 5.31 -5.25 3.12
C MET A 25 5.50 -5.12 4.63
N ASP A 26 6.31 -5.98 5.25
CA ASP A 26 6.60 -5.95 6.68
C ASP A 26 7.30 -4.65 7.08
N VAL A 27 8.24 -4.17 6.26
CA VAL A 27 8.87 -2.84 6.48
C VAL A 27 7.83 -1.73 6.39
N LEU A 28 6.98 -1.70 5.34
CA LEU A 28 5.98 -0.65 5.18
C LEU A 28 5.00 -0.61 6.36
N ILE A 29 4.53 -1.79 6.82
CA ILE A 29 3.61 -1.91 7.95
C ILE A 29 4.28 -1.49 9.26
N SER A 30 5.49 -2.00 9.56
CA SER A 30 6.21 -1.69 10.80
C SER A 30 6.58 -0.21 10.92
N GLN A 31 6.85 0.44 9.80
CA GLN A 31 7.16 1.86 9.73
C GLN A 31 5.92 2.76 9.58
N HIS A 32 4.72 2.17 9.54
CA HIS A 32 3.44 2.88 9.35
C HIS A 32 3.42 3.78 8.10
N ILE A 33 4.05 3.33 7.01
CA ILE A 33 4.11 4.05 5.73
C ILE A 33 3.40 3.26 4.64
N THR A 34 2.82 3.95 3.68
CA THR A 34 2.08 3.33 2.56
C THR A 34 2.93 3.07 1.33
N GLY A 35 4.24 3.33 1.40
CA GLY A 35 5.19 3.03 0.34
C GLY A 35 6.51 3.77 0.54
N ALA A 36 7.53 3.35 -0.21
CA ALA A 36 8.90 3.80 -0.06
C ALA A 36 9.62 3.96 -1.40
N PRO A 37 10.66 4.80 -1.48
CA PRO A 37 11.60 4.82 -2.59
C PRO A 37 12.40 3.51 -2.64
N VAL A 38 12.63 3.01 -3.85
CA VAL A 38 13.51 1.86 -4.10
C VAL A 38 14.86 2.39 -4.56
N VAL A 39 15.92 1.97 -3.88
CA VAL A 39 17.27 2.54 -4.04
C VAL A 39 18.29 1.44 -4.27
N THR A 40 19.16 1.64 -5.27
CA THR A 40 20.35 0.82 -5.52
C THR A 40 21.55 1.72 -5.67
N ASN A 41 22.65 1.43 -4.96
CA ASN A 41 23.88 2.20 -5.02
C ASN A 41 23.64 3.72 -4.79
N ARG A 42 22.81 4.07 -3.83
CA ARG A 42 22.37 5.45 -3.50
C ARG A 42 21.57 6.15 -4.59
N LYS A 43 21.15 5.44 -5.63
CA LYS A 43 20.31 6.00 -6.69
C LYS A 43 18.91 5.46 -6.58
N VAL A 44 17.91 6.33 -6.72
CA VAL A 44 16.52 5.94 -6.82
C VAL A 44 16.28 5.23 -8.15
N VAL A 45 15.78 4.01 -8.10
CA VAL A 45 15.47 3.18 -9.28
C VAL A 45 13.97 2.98 -9.47
N GLY A 46 13.17 3.30 -8.45
CA GLY A 46 11.73 3.19 -8.48
C GLY A 46 11.07 3.65 -7.18
N VAL A 47 9.79 3.46 -7.10
CA VAL A 47 8.97 3.58 -5.89
C VAL A 47 8.06 2.37 -5.80
N ILE A 48 7.76 1.94 -4.59
CA ILE A 48 6.79 0.88 -4.34
C ILE A 48 5.81 1.32 -3.26
N SER A 49 4.56 0.94 -3.42
CA SER A 49 3.49 1.21 -2.45
C SER A 49 2.70 -0.07 -2.14
N LEU A 50 1.89 -0.03 -1.08
CA LEU A 50 0.96 -1.12 -0.76
C LEU A 50 0.00 -1.41 -1.92
N THR A 51 -0.40 -0.39 -2.69
CA THR A 51 -1.23 -0.58 -3.88
C THR A 51 -0.51 -1.39 -4.95
N ASP A 52 0.77 -1.07 -5.22
CA ASP A 52 1.56 -1.82 -6.20
C ASP A 52 1.72 -3.30 -5.78
N LEU A 53 1.90 -3.57 -4.47
CA LEU A 53 1.95 -4.93 -3.93
C LEU A 53 0.64 -5.70 -4.14
N VAL A 54 -0.49 -5.04 -3.87
CA VAL A 54 -1.83 -5.64 -4.07
C VAL A 54 -2.11 -5.87 -5.55
N GLU A 55 -1.80 -4.91 -6.41
CA GLU A 55 -1.99 -5.03 -7.86
C GLU A 55 -1.12 -6.15 -8.44
N PHE A 56 0.13 -6.24 -7.99
CA PHE A 56 1.05 -7.30 -8.40
C PHE A 56 0.53 -8.67 -7.96
N ALA A 57 0.13 -8.81 -6.68
CA ALA A 57 -0.41 -10.07 -6.15
C ALA A 57 -1.72 -10.49 -6.84
N ALA A 58 -2.58 -9.53 -7.21
CA ALA A 58 -3.83 -9.82 -7.90
C ALA A 58 -3.64 -10.19 -9.39
N GLY A 59 -2.59 -9.67 -10.02
CA GLY A 59 -2.32 -9.86 -11.45
C GLY A 59 -1.33 -10.97 -11.80
N THR A 60 -0.58 -11.45 -10.83
CA THR A 60 0.48 -12.43 -11.05
C THR A 60 0.10 -13.77 -10.43
N PRO A 61 0.07 -14.88 -11.20
CA PRO A 61 -0.04 -16.20 -10.60
C PRO A 61 1.13 -16.42 -9.64
N GLY A 62 0.85 -16.91 -8.45
CA GLY A 62 1.90 -17.21 -7.49
C GLY A 62 2.89 -18.25 -8.02
N VAL A 63 4.05 -18.38 -7.38
CA VAL A 63 5.01 -19.45 -7.65
C VAL A 63 4.65 -20.67 -6.81
N PRO A 64 4.70 -21.90 -7.37
CA PRO A 64 4.43 -23.12 -6.60
C PRO A 64 5.36 -23.23 -5.39
N THR A 65 4.77 -23.36 -4.20
CA THR A 65 5.48 -23.72 -2.97
C THR A 65 5.29 -25.20 -2.65
N GLU A 66 6.11 -25.75 -1.79
CA GLU A 66 5.90 -27.12 -1.31
C GLU A 66 4.55 -27.19 -0.57
N ARG A 67 3.76 -28.17 -0.91
CA ARG A 67 2.47 -28.42 -0.24
C ARG A 67 2.78 -28.81 1.20
N PRO A 68 2.11 -28.21 2.21
CA PRO A 68 2.20 -28.74 3.56
C PRO A 68 1.85 -30.22 3.56
N ASP A 69 2.67 -31.04 4.20
CA ASP A 69 2.38 -32.45 4.34
C ASP A 69 1.10 -32.61 5.17
N LEU A 70 0.01 -32.89 4.49
CA LEU A 70 -1.30 -33.10 5.15
C LEU A 70 -1.34 -34.41 5.95
N SER A 71 -0.26 -35.22 5.97
CA SER A 71 -0.17 -36.42 6.80
C SER A 71 -0.27 -36.17 8.29
N ASP A 72 0.04 -34.94 8.74
CA ASP A 72 -0.13 -34.51 10.13
C ASP A 72 -1.58 -34.07 10.48
N MET A 73 -2.50 -34.03 9.49
CA MET A 73 -3.91 -33.71 9.72
C MET A 73 -4.80 -34.95 9.97
N ASP A 74 -4.21 -36.16 10.00
CA ASP A 74 -4.93 -37.40 10.32
C ASP A 74 -5.46 -37.47 11.78
N ASP A 75 -5.11 -36.49 12.63
CA ASP A 75 -5.62 -36.36 13.99
C ASP A 75 -6.92 -35.50 14.10
N TRP A 76 -7.49 -35.07 12.99
CA TRP A 76 -8.85 -34.53 13.00
C TRP A 76 -9.82 -35.70 13.11
N GLU A 77 -10.28 -35.94 14.36
CA GLU A 77 -11.34 -36.89 14.64
C GLU A 77 -12.50 -36.70 13.63
N ASN A 78 -12.86 -37.81 13.00
CA ASN A 78 -13.91 -37.86 12.01
C ASN A 78 -15.17 -37.18 12.55
N PRO A 79 -15.78 -36.18 11.87
CA PRO A 79 -16.99 -35.51 12.36
C PRO A 79 -18.17 -36.46 12.66
N GLY A 80 -18.04 -37.78 12.35
CA GLY A 80 -18.99 -38.81 12.65
C GLY A 80 -19.06 -39.27 14.11
N ASP A 81 -18.12 -38.86 14.98
CA ASP A 81 -18.08 -39.27 16.41
C ASP A 81 -18.65 -38.21 17.37
N LEU A 82 -19.50 -37.31 16.91
CA LEU A 82 -20.26 -36.44 17.80
C LEU A 82 -21.32 -37.25 18.58
N PRO A 83 -21.40 -37.06 19.92
CA PRO A 83 -22.37 -37.78 20.72
C PRO A 83 -23.82 -37.49 20.27
N THR A 84 -24.53 -38.52 19.96
CA THR A 84 -25.91 -38.49 19.41
C THR A 84 -27.01 -38.25 20.45
N ASP A 85 -26.80 -37.40 21.45
CA ASP A 85 -27.74 -37.23 22.54
C ASP A 85 -28.26 -35.82 22.77
N ASP A 86 -28.38 -35.02 21.73
CA ASP A 86 -29.30 -33.89 21.73
C ASP A 86 -29.66 -33.56 20.27
N GLU A 87 -30.91 -33.51 19.96
CA GLU A 87 -31.44 -33.17 18.65
C GLU A 87 -30.79 -31.83 18.19
N PRO A 88 -29.95 -31.83 17.12
CA PRO A 88 -29.32 -30.59 16.69
C PRO A 88 -30.42 -29.64 16.19
N PRO A 89 -30.27 -28.34 16.44
CA PRO A 89 -31.20 -27.36 15.92
C PRO A 89 -31.16 -27.35 14.39
N SER A 90 -32.09 -28.08 13.81
CA SER A 90 -32.35 -28.28 12.38
C SER A 90 -31.36 -29.17 11.63
N ALA A 91 -31.84 -30.33 11.18
CA ALA A 91 -31.20 -31.19 10.18
C ALA A 91 -30.70 -30.43 8.94
N PHE A 92 -31.31 -29.28 8.66
CA PHE A 92 -30.93 -28.36 7.59
C PHE A 92 -29.50 -27.83 7.70
N PHE A 93 -29.01 -27.55 8.92
CA PHE A 93 -27.62 -27.09 9.08
C PHE A 93 -26.60 -28.23 8.97
N ALA A 94 -26.96 -29.45 9.42
CA ALA A 94 -26.08 -30.60 9.28
C ALA A 94 -25.89 -31.00 7.81
N GLU A 95 -26.99 -31.03 7.02
CA GLU A 95 -26.93 -31.29 5.59
C GLU A 95 -26.17 -30.17 4.83
N LEU A 96 -26.32 -28.89 5.23
CA LEU A 96 -25.61 -27.79 4.60
C LEU A 96 -24.11 -27.86 4.86
N TRP A 97 -23.68 -28.31 6.05
CA TRP A 97 -22.26 -28.48 6.38
C TRP A 97 -21.67 -29.72 5.72
N ASP A 98 -22.44 -30.81 5.61
CA ASP A 98 -21.98 -32.02 4.91
C ASP A 98 -21.79 -31.73 3.41
N ASP A 99 -22.74 -31.02 2.79
CA ASP A 99 -22.69 -30.65 1.38
C ASP A 99 -21.60 -29.56 1.13
N ALA A 100 -21.50 -28.55 2.00
CA ALA A 100 -20.46 -27.53 1.91
C ALA A 100 -19.06 -28.08 2.20
N GLY A 101 -18.94 -29.02 3.13
CA GLY A 101 -17.69 -29.70 3.45
C GLY A 101 -17.21 -30.58 2.30
N ALA A 102 -18.12 -31.31 1.65
CA ALA A 102 -17.82 -32.12 0.48
C ALA A 102 -17.38 -31.26 -0.72
N ASP A 103 -18.09 -30.15 -1.00
CA ASP A 103 -17.74 -29.23 -2.10
C ASP A 103 -16.41 -28.50 -1.82
N VAL A 104 -16.13 -28.12 -0.58
CA VAL A 104 -14.83 -27.53 -0.18
C VAL A 104 -13.72 -28.57 -0.27
N ALA A 105 -13.93 -29.79 0.22
CA ALA A 105 -12.96 -30.88 0.13
C ALA A 105 -12.71 -31.31 -1.32
N GLU A 106 -13.74 -31.36 -2.17
CA GLU A 106 -13.62 -31.66 -3.59
C GLU A 106 -12.92 -30.54 -4.36
N ARG A 107 -13.17 -29.27 -4.02
CA ARG A 107 -12.41 -28.12 -4.53
C ARG A 107 -10.96 -28.15 -4.06
N PHE A 108 -10.71 -28.47 -2.80
CA PHE A 108 -9.36 -28.65 -2.27
C PHE A 108 -8.64 -29.82 -2.95
N ALA A 109 -9.31 -30.95 -3.13
CA ALA A 109 -8.76 -32.13 -3.82
C ALA A 109 -8.58 -31.93 -5.33
N SER A 110 -9.44 -31.11 -5.96
CA SER A 110 -9.33 -30.74 -7.37
C SER A 110 -8.31 -29.64 -7.61
N THR A 111 -7.91 -28.92 -6.56
CA THR A 111 -6.79 -27.98 -6.60
C THR A 111 -5.48 -28.75 -6.38
N GLU A 112 -5.20 -29.74 -7.25
CA GLU A 112 -3.88 -30.38 -7.35
C GLU A 112 -2.83 -29.38 -7.87
N GLY A 113 -2.86 -28.14 -7.38
CA GLY A 113 -1.87 -27.12 -7.67
C GLY A 113 -1.04 -26.87 -6.42
N PRO A 114 0.25 -26.66 -6.57
CA PRO A 114 1.10 -26.26 -5.45
C PRO A 114 0.59 -24.95 -4.86
N GLU A 115 0.72 -24.77 -3.55
CA GLU A 115 0.44 -23.48 -2.92
C GLU A 115 1.30 -22.38 -3.54
N TRP A 116 0.69 -21.20 -3.70
CA TRP A 116 1.32 -20.10 -4.40
C TRP A 116 1.67 -19.00 -3.41
N ASN A 117 2.96 -18.71 -3.24
CA ASN A 117 3.44 -17.65 -2.37
C ASN A 117 4.06 -16.50 -3.17
N VAL A 118 3.20 -15.69 -3.80
CA VAL A 118 3.62 -14.53 -4.62
C VAL A 118 4.53 -13.57 -3.87
N LEU A 119 4.30 -13.40 -2.56
CA LEU A 119 5.03 -12.41 -1.78
C LEU A 119 6.45 -12.82 -1.43
N GLU A 120 6.72 -14.13 -1.32
CA GLU A 120 8.06 -14.63 -0.97
C GLU A 120 8.93 -14.90 -2.19
N GLU A 121 8.30 -15.25 -3.32
CA GLU A 121 9.00 -15.63 -4.52
C GLU A 121 9.28 -14.48 -5.48
N HIS A 122 8.62 -13.33 -5.29
CA HIS A 122 8.83 -12.16 -6.11
C HIS A 122 9.51 -11.02 -5.34
N THR A 123 10.22 -10.17 -6.10
CA THR A 123 11.02 -9.07 -5.55
C THR A 123 10.36 -7.71 -5.77
N VAL A 124 10.79 -6.75 -4.95
CA VAL A 124 10.43 -5.33 -5.09
C VAL A 124 10.72 -4.81 -6.51
N GLY A 125 11.84 -5.23 -7.10
CA GLY A 125 12.26 -4.82 -8.44
C GLY A 125 11.28 -5.22 -9.55
N GLU A 126 10.49 -6.28 -9.34
CA GLU A 126 9.48 -6.76 -10.28
C GLU A 126 8.17 -5.97 -10.17
N ALA A 127 7.77 -5.61 -8.94
CA ALA A 127 6.51 -4.93 -8.66
C ALA A 127 6.62 -3.39 -8.63
N MET A 128 7.83 -2.83 -8.46
CA MET A 128 8.01 -1.38 -8.30
C MET A 128 7.62 -0.59 -9.55
N ASN A 129 7.11 0.61 -9.33
CA ASN A 129 6.91 1.57 -10.40
C ASN A 129 8.23 2.32 -10.68
N ARG A 130 8.74 2.21 -11.91
CA ARG A 130 9.98 2.87 -12.35
C ARG A 130 9.77 4.33 -12.75
N LYS A 131 8.51 4.76 -12.93
CA LYS A 131 8.18 6.17 -13.23
C LYS A 131 8.10 6.97 -11.94
N VAL A 132 9.19 7.58 -11.56
CA VAL A 132 9.32 8.34 -10.32
C VAL A 132 8.98 9.81 -10.55
N ALA A 133 8.03 10.34 -9.79
CA ALA A 133 7.78 11.77 -9.74
C ALA A 133 8.73 12.41 -8.72
N ALA A 134 9.58 13.29 -9.18
CA ALA A 134 10.57 13.99 -8.35
C ALA A 134 10.51 15.51 -8.58
N LEU A 135 10.73 16.27 -7.51
CA LEU A 135 10.77 17.72 -7.52
C LEU A 135 11.96 18.23 -6.69
N PRO A 136 12.49 19.42 -6.99
CA PRO A 136 13.56 20.00 -6.18
C PRO A 136 13.02 20.51 -4.82
N PRO A 137 13.87 20.66 -3.78
CA PRO A 137 13.46 21.11 -2.45
C PRO A 137 12.82 22.50 -2.45
N ASP A 138 13.19 23.34 -3.41
CA ASP A 138 12.67 24.70 -3.57
C ASP A 138 11.33 24.78 -4.32
N ALA A 139 10.81 23.65 -4.82
CA ALA A 139 9.53 23.65 -5.48
C ALA A 139 8.39 24.05 -4.53
N PRO A 140 7.40 24.81 -5.02
CA PRO A 140 6.24 25.18 -4.23
C PRO A 140 5.36 23.95 -3.89
N VAL A 141 4.75 23.95 -2.71
CA VAL A 141 3.89 22.86 -2.25
C VAL A 141 2.64 22.69 -3.13
N ASP A 142 2.06 23.77 -3.63
CA ASP A 142 0.93 23.73 -4.57
C ASP A 142 1.30 23.08 -5.90
N HIS A 143 2.56 23.24 -6.35
CA HIS A 143 3.06 22.52 -7.52
C HIS A 143 3.10 21.01 -7.29
N ALA A 144 3.63 20.56 -6.14
CA ALA A 144 3.64 19.14 -5.77
C ALA A 144 2.22 18.56 -5.69
N ALA A 145 1.30 19.27 -5.03
CA ALA A 145 -0.12 18.87 -4.98
C ALA A 145 -0.73 18.73 -6.39
N SER A 146 -0.39 19.66 -7.29
CA SER A 146 -0.86 19.59 -8.69
C SER A 146 -0.27 18.42 -9.46
N VAL A 147 1.01 18.08 -9.23
CA VAL A 147 1.66 16.88 -9.81
C VAL A 147 0.99 15.61 -9.30
N MET A 148 0.83 15.47 -7.98
CA MET A 148 0.17 14.32 -7.35
C MET A 148 -1.23 14.09 -7.93
N ARG A 149 -2.05 15.15 -7.96
CA ARG A 149 -3.42 15.08 -8.47
C ARG A 149 -3.50 14.67 -9.94
N ARG A 150 -2.63 15.24 -10.80
CA ARG A 150 -2.64 14.95 -12.24
C ARG A 150 -2.13 13.56 -12.57
N ALA A 151 -1.16 13.08 -11.80
CA ALA A 151 -0.56 11.77 -12.01
C ALA A 151 -1.28 10.63 -11.24
N GLY A 152 -2.29 10.96 -10.40
CA GLY A 152 -2.96 9.97 -9.56
C GLY A 152 -2.06 9.33 -8.50
N ILE A 153 -1.04 10.08 -8.03
CA ILE A 153 -0.07 9.59 -7.04
C ILE A 153 -0.21 10.34 -5.72
N HIS A 154 0.20 9.71 -4.62
CA HIS A 154 0.06 10.24 -3.27
C HIS A 154 1.37 10.72 -2.65
N ARG A 155 2.48 10.72 -3.42
CA ARG A 155 3.79 11.16 -2.98
C ARG A 155 4.64 11.66 -4.13
N VAL A 156 5.57 12.55 -3.81
CA VAL A 156 6.67 12.96 -4.70
C VAL A 156 7.98 12.84 -3.95
N LEU A 157 9.03 12.44 -4.64
CA LEU A 157 10.37 12.45 -4.10
C LEU A 157 10.94 13.86 -4.17
N VAL A 158 11.72 14.25 -3.18
CA VAL A 158 12.46 15.50 -3.20
C VAL A 158 13.90 15.18 -3.51
N MET A 159 14.37 15.67 -4.66
CA MET A 159 15.69 15.37 -5.18
C MET A 159 16.52 16.65 -5.29
N GLU A 160 17.77 16.59 -4.85
CA GLU A 160 18.74 17.66 -5.01
C GLU A 160 20.01 17.11 -5.66
N SER A 161 20.43 17.66 -6.79
CA SER A 161 21.64 17.20 -7.52
C SER A 161 21.68 15.68 -7.77
N ASN A 162 20.51 15.07 -7.98
CA ASN A 162 20.33 13.63 -8.17
C ASN A 162 20.37 12.77 -6.89
N ASP A 163 20.48 13.38 -5.72
CA ASP A 163 20.36 12.71 -4.43
C ASP A 163 18.95 12.84 -3.88
N LEU A 164 18.45 11.77 -3.27
CA LEU A 164 17.18 11.76 -2.57
C LEU A 164 17.34 12.45 -1.20
N VAL A 165 16.71 13.61 -1.03
CA VAL A 165 16.83 14.42 0.18
C VAL A 165 15.55 14.48 1.01
N GLY A 166 14.43 13.99 0.48
CA GLY A 166 13.17 13.97 1.18
C GLY A 166 12.05 13.30 0.39
N VAL A 167 10.93 13.13 1.05
CA VAL A 167 9.66 12.69 0.46
C VAL A 167 8.55 13.63 0.96
N VAL A 168 7.63 14.00 0.09
CA VAL A 168 6.40 14.72 0.44
C VAL A 168 5.21 13.88 0.01
N THR A 169 4.28 13.71 0.92
CA THR A 169 3.04 12.97 0.72
C THR A 169 1.81 13.89 0.76
N THR A 170 0.65 13.37 0.40
CA THR A 170 -0.62 14.09 0.57
C THR A 170 -0.91 14.40 2.04
N SER A 171 -0.44 13.57 2.99
CA SER A 171 -0.58 13.83 4.43
C SER A 171 0.22 15.05 4.87
N ASP A 172 1.48 15.18 4.43
CA ASP A 172 2.30 16.37 4.76
C ASP A 172 1.67 17.66 4.25
N ILE A 173 1.00 17.60 3.09
CA ILE A 173 0.25 18.75 2.55
C ILE A 173 -1.00 19.01 3.39
N ALA A 174 -1.73 17.98 3.83
CA ALA A 174 -2.90 18.12 4.70
C ALA A 174 -2.52 18.74 6.06
N ASP A 175 -1.42 18.29 6.66
CA ASP A 175 -0.88 18.84 7.90
C ASP A 175 -0.50 20.33 7.73
N ALA A 176 0.16 20.66 6.62
CA ALA A 176 0.49 22.05 6.32
C ALA A 176 -0.74 22.95 6.11
N VAL A 177 -1.86 22.39 5.64
CA VAL A 177 -3.16 23.07 5.57
C VAL A 177 -3.75 23.25 6.97
N ALA A 178 -3.78 22.19 7.79
CA ALA A 178 -4.30 22.20 9.14
C ALA A 178 -3.57 23.22 10.03
N ASP A 179 -2.24 23.31 9.85
CA ASP A 179 -1.38 24.27 10.54
C ASP A 179 -1.46 25.71 9.98
N HIS A 180 -2.36 25.98 9.05
CA HIS A 180 -2.51 27.28 8.37
C HIS A 180 -1.24 27.79 7.68
N ARG A 181 -0.30 26.89 7.32
CA ARG A 181 1.00 27.24 6.69
C ARG A 181 0.87 27.56 5.19
N LEU A 182 -0.21 27.09 4.54
CA LEU A 182 -0.38 27.19 3.08
C LEU A 182 -1.01 28.49 2.60
N THR A 183 -1.68 29.28 3.45
CA THR A 183 -2.35 30.50 2.96
C THR A 183 -2.34 31.64 3.94
N SER A 184 -1.69 32.72 3.50
CA SER A 184 -2.14 34.07 3.81
C SER A 184 -2.77 34.65 2.53
N ARG A 185 -4.06 34.40 2.27
CA ARG A 185 -4.81 35.23 1.33
C ARG A 185 -5.25 36.48 2.05
N VAL A 186 -4.54 37.58 1.86
CA VAL A 186 -5.02 38.91 2.26
C VAL A 186 -6.09 39.29 1.23
N TYR A 187 -7.36 39.19 1.64
CA TYR A 187 -8.45 39.81 0.89
C TYR A 187 -8.41 41.31 1.17
N VAL A 188 -7.92 42.10 0.22
CA VAL A 188 -8.07 43.54 0.22
C VAL A 188 -9.50 43.82 -0.25
N PHE A 189 -10.41 44.05 0.68
CA PHE A 189 -11.70 44.63 0.34
C PHE A 189 -11.44 46.06 -0.13
N GLY A 190 -11.88 46.39 -1.35
CA GLY A 190 -11.73 47.73 -1.90
C GLY A 190 -12.26 48.79 -0.92
N ALA A 191 -11.54 49.88 -0.75
CA ALA A 191 -12.00 51.03 0.04
C ALA A 191 -13.40 51.46 -0.47
N PRO A 192 -14.33 51.83 0.44
CA PRO A 192 -15.65 52.29 0.01
C PRO A 192 -15.49 53.46 -0.94
N ALA A 193 -16.24 53.42 -2.02
CA ALA A 193 -16.24 54.49 -3.04
C ALA A 193 -16.52 55.81 -2.32
N LYS A 194 -15.60 56.78 -2.45
CA LYS A 194 -15.87 58.15 -2.01
C LYS A 194 -17.11 58.64 -2.73
N GLU A 195 -18.18 58.87 -1.98
CA GLU A 195 -19.33 59.65 -2.47
C GLU A 195 -18.81 60.97 -3.01
N ARG A 196 -18.99 61.18 -4.30
CA ARG A 196 -18.81 62.52 -4.90
C ARG A 196 -19.99 63.33 -4.47
N GLY A 197 -19.78 64.18 -3.43
CA GLY A 197 -20.68 65.24 -3.11
C GLY A 197 -20.80 66.23 -4.29
N THR A 198 -22.01 66.57 -4.61
CA THR A 198 -22.48 67.60 -5.52
C THR A 198 -22.08 68.99 -5.00
#